data_9b7003cdd70dbd714458ea6a338c9890
#
_entry.id   9b7003cdd70dbd714458ea6a338c9890
#
_cell.length_a   1.000
_cell.length_b   1.000
_cell.length_c   1.000
_cell.angle_alpha   90.00
_cell.angle_beta   90.00
_cell.angle_gamma   90.00
#
_symmetry.space_group_name_H-M   'P 1'
#
loop_
_entity.id
_entity.type
_entity.pdbx_description
1 polymer ?
#
loop_
_entity_poly.entity_id
_entity_poly.type
_entity_poly.pdbx_seq_one_letter_code
_entity_poly.pdbx_strand_id
1 'polypeptide(L)'
;MIITRSPLRVSLGGGGTDLPSYYREFGGFLVAAAIDKYVYITLHRTFVQELIIKYSKLERVATVDEIEHPIVREALRLVGVANPHLELTSMADIPAGTGLGSSGSFTTALLKALHAYKRNIIHPAELAAEACVIELDRLGEPIGKQDQYIAAVGGITAFTFHPDGRVEYCPVRLSEESLFNLEDNLLLFFTGYSRAASTILKDQNDRSKQNDPTMLEHLHRTKELGHRSLDALEAGNLEEFAHLMDMHWQHKKTRSDGMSNPQINEWYDAALANGALGGKVIGAGGGGFLMFYAIDKARLRRAMREKGLQEVRFRFDFEGTKIVTQN
;
A
#
# COMPACT_ATOMS: atom_id res chain seq x y z
N MET A 1 16.25 -5.15 22.68
CA MET A 1 16.05 -5.16 21.22
C MET A 1 14.54 -5.14 20.95
N ILE A 2 14.11 -4.37 19.97
CA ILE A 2 12.69 -4.29 19.55
C ILE A 2 12.64 -4.70 18.08
N ILE A 3 11.71 -5.57 17.72
CA ILE A 3 11.43 -5.92 16.35
C ILE A 3 9.95 -5.65 16.09
N THR A 4 9.67 -4.86 15.07
CA THR A 4 8.31 -4.61 14.58
C THR A 4 8.15 -5.12 13.16
N ARG A 5 6.92 -5.43 12.77
CA ARG A 5 6.56 -5.70 11.38
C ARG A 5 5.33 -4.91 10.98
N SER A 6 5.26 -4.58 9.71
CA SER A 6 4.10 -3.94 9.11
C SER A 6 3.78 -4.61 7.78
N PRO A 7 2.51 -4.97 7.53
CA PRO A 7 2.12 -5.66 6.31
C PRO A 7 2.18 -4.71 5.10
N LEU A 8 2.48 -5.29 3.94
CA LEU A 8 2.22 -4.67 2.65
C LEU A 8 0.72 -4.77 2.33
N ARG A 9 0.28 -4.14 1.23
CA ARG A 9 -1.14 -4.09 0.90
C ARG A 9 -1.43 -4.27 -0.59
N VAL A 10 -2.64 -4.76 -0.87
CA VAL A 10 -3.28 -4.67 -2.19
C VAL A 10 -4.50 -3.76 -2.10
N SER A 11 -4.72 -2.94 -3.15
CA SER A 11 -5.92 -2.10 -3.25
C SER A 11 -7.01 -2.88 -3.98
N LEU A 12 -8.17 -3.06 -3.36
CA LEU A 12 -9.29 -3.82 -3.92
C LEU A 12 -10.22 -2.93 -4.76
N GLY A 13 -10.55 -1.72 -4.30
CA GLY A 13 -11.38 -0.75 -5.04
C GLY A 13 -11.13 0.68 -4.59
N GLY A 14 -11.42 1.68 -5.42
CA GLY A 14 -11.44 3.11 -5.04
C GLY A 14 -10.06 3.81 -4.93
N GLY A 15 -8.95 3.10 -5.12
CA GLY A 15 -7.61 3.65 -4.91
C GLY A 15 -7.28 4.87 -5.78
N GLY A 16 -6.68 5.88 -5.16
CA GLY A 16 -6.37 7.19 -5.73
C GLY A 16 -7.33 8.31 -5.29
N THR A 17 -8.47 7.98 -4.68
CA THR A 17 -9.39 8.97 -4.11
C THR A 17 -8.99 9.42 -2.69
N ASP A 18 -7.95 8.81 -2.15
CA ASP A 18 -7.29 9.12 -0.88
C ASP A 18 -6.23 10.23 -0.99
N LEU A 19 -6.01 10.78 -2.20
CA LEU A 19 -5.13 11.94 -2.41
C LEU A 19 -5.76 13.22 -1.82
N PRO A 20 -5.01 14.04 -1.09
CA PRO A 20 -5.52 15.30 -0.52
C PRO A 20 -6.14 16.25 -1.55
N SER A 21 -5.61 16.27 -2.78
CA SER A 21 -6.16 17.06 -3.88
C SER A 21 -7.56 16.66 -4.32
N TYR A 22 -8.03 15.47 -3.96
CA TYR A 22 -9.37 15.00 -4.26
C TYR A 22 -10.25 14.93 -3.02
N TYR A 23 -9.83 14.24 -1.94
CA TYR A 23 -10.74 14.00 -0.82
C TYR A 23 -11.09 15.27 -0.04
N ARG A 24 -10.24 16.27 -0.04
CA ARG A 24 -10.53 17.54 0.67
C ARG A 24 -11.73 18.29 0.09
N GLU A 25 -12.06 18.03 -1.16
CA GLU A 25 -13.22 18.66 -1.81
C GLU A 25 -14.41 17.69 -1.92
N PHE A 26 -14.16 16.46 -2.35
CA PHE A 26 -15.20 15.51 -2.74
C PHE A 26 -15.39 14.34 -1.75
N GLY A 27 -14.58 14.26 -0.72
CA GLY A 27 -14.46 13.05 0.10
C GLY A 27 -13.90 11.89 -0.72
N GLY A 28 -13.12 11.02 -0.09
CA GLY A 28 -12.53 9.85 -0.72
C GLY A 28 -13.11 8.55 -0.16
N PHE A 29 -13.03 7.47 -0.95
CA PHE A 29 -13.43 6.14 -0.51
C PHE A 29 -12.59 5.07 -1.20
N LEU A 30 -12.14 4.07 -0.45
CA LEU A 30 -11.48 2.91 -1.02
C LEU A 30 -11.60 1.66 -0.12
N VAL A 31 -11.39 0.50 -0.73
CA VAL A 31 -11.23 -0.79 -0.05
C VAL A 31 -9.82 -1.29 -0.31
N ALA A 32 -9.11 -1.63 0.75
CA ALA A 32 -7.76 -2.20 0.69
C ALA A 32 -7.65 -3.43 1.59
N ALA A 33 -6.67 -4.28 1.32
CA ALA A 33 -6.35 -5.42 2.13
C ALA A 33 -4.87 -5.48 2.47
N ALA A 34 -4.55 -5.70 3.74
CA ALA A 34 -3.21 -6.03 4.18
C ALA A 34 -2.87 -7.49 3.83
N ILE A 35 -1.62 -7.76 3.48
CA ILE A 35 -1.16 -9.09 3.08
C ILE A 35 0.05 -9.54 3.89
N ASP A 36 0.27 -10.86 3.99
CA ASP A 36 1.36 -11.52 4.72
C ASP A 36 2.74 -11.36 4.06
N LYS A 37 3.00 -10.18 3.55
CA LYS A 37 4.32 -9.71 3.09
C LYS A 37 4.63 -8.45 3.87
N TYR A 38 5.80 -8.40 4.47
CA TYR A 38 6.08 -7.43 5.53
C TYR A 38 7.31 -6.59 5.25
N VAL A 39 7.31 -5.42 5.87
CA VAL A 39 8.52 -4.68 6.21
C VAL A 39 8.80 -4.90 7.69
N TYR A 40 10.03 -5.21 8.03
CA TYR A 40 10.51 -5.41 9.38
C TYR A 40 11.46 -4.29 9.76
N ILE A 41 11.32 -3.79 10.99
CA ILE A 41 12.27 -2.86 11.62
C ILE A 41 12.80 -3.48 12.88
N THR A 42 14.12 -3.56 12.98
CA THR A 42 14.83 -3.89 14.23
C THR A 42 15.46 -2.63 14.79
N LEU A 43 15.25 -2.39 16.08
CA LEU A 43 15.76 -1.25 16.81
C LEU A 43 16.40 -1.72 18.12
N HIS A 44 17.65 -1.31 18.37
CA HIS A 44 18.30 -1.57 19.66
C HIS A 44 19.31 -0.50 20.02
N ARG A 45 19.70 -0.43 21.30
CA ARG A 45 20.80 0.43 21.76
C ARG A 45 22.13 -0.21 21.39
N THR A 46 23.04 0.61 20.86
CA THR A 46 24.43 0.24 20.60
C THR A 46 25.31 0.60 21.79
N PHE A 47 26.47 -0.01 21.88
CA PHE A 47 27.50 0.39 22.83
C PHE A 47 28.26 1.65 22.38
N VAL A 48 28.41 1.80 21.05
CA VAL A 48 29.09 2.95 20.47
C VAL A 48 28.17 4.16 20.37
N GLN A 49 28.75 5.36 20.47
CA GLN A 49 28.02 6.63 20.41
C GLN A 49 27.81 7.06 18.94
N GLU A 50 27.00 6.27 18.24
CA GLU A 50 26.64 6.51 16.83
C GLU A 50 25.20 6.11 16.58
N LEU A 51 24.56 6.79 15.61
CA LEU A 51 23.34 6.33 14.95
C LEU A 51 23.74 5.47 13.77
N ILE A 52 23.34 4.22 13.77
CA ILE A 52 23.63 3.26 12.70
C ILE A 52 22.31 2.90 12.02
N ILE A 53 22.15 3.28 10.74
CA ILE A 53 20.93 3.05 9.96
C ILE A 53 21.26 2.10 8.82
N LYS A 54 20.64 0.91 8.81
CA LYS A 54 20.84 -0.14 7.81
C LYS A 54 19.57 -0.37 7.00
N TYR A 55 19.64 -0.08 5.71
CA TYR A 55 18.59 -0.36 4.73
C TYR A 55 19.25 -0.80 3.42
N SER A 56 18.89 -0.28 2.24
CA SER A 56 19.66 -0.49 1.00
C SER A 56 21.05 0.18 1.06
N LYS A 57 21.28 1.06 2.03
CA LYS A 57 22.56 1.68 2.37
C LYS A 57 22.88 1.47 3.85
N LEU A 58 24.13 1.77 4.21
CA LEU A 58 24.58 1.87 5.59
C LEU A 58 24.97 3.31 5.89
N GLU A 59 24.29 3.92 6.85
CA GLU A 59 24.64 5.24 7.37
C GLU A 59 25.19 5.09 8.80
N ARG A 60 26.23 5.86 9.13
CA ARG A 60 26.81 5.99 10.47
C ARG A 60 27.03 7.47 10.73
N VAL A 61 26.21 8.02 11.62
CA VAL A 61 26.17 9.47 11.86
C VAL A 61 26.12 9.77 13.35
N ALA A 62 26.53 10.98 13.74
CA ALA A 62 26.56 11.42 15.13
C ALA A 62 25.20 11.98 15.60
N THR A 63 24.46 12.60 14.70
CA THR A 63 23.19 13.29 14.99
C THR A 63 22.07 12.87 14.05
N VAL A 64 20.82 13.09 14.50
CA VAL A 64 19.63 12.80 13.68
C VAL A 64 19.59 13.63 12.40
N ASP A 65 20.14 14.85 12.44
CA ASP A 65 20.10 15.79 11.30
C ASP A 65 21.01 15.35 10.15
N GLU A 66 22.03 14.55 10.43
CA GLU A 66 22.94 14.00 9.43
C GLU A 66 22.37 12.77 8.71
N ILE A 67 21.25 12.20 9.15
CA ILE A 67 20.65 11.02 8.52
C ILE A 67 20.16 11.39 7.12
N GLU A 68 20.62 10.66 6.10
CA GLU A 68 20.20 10.84 4.70
C GLU A 68 18.78 10.33 4.46
N HIS A 69 18.43 9.18 5.07
CA HIS A 69 17.11 8.58 4.86
C HIS A 69 15.99 9.47 5.41
N PRO A 70 15.17 10.10 4.55
CA PRO A 70 14.28 11.18 4.98
C PRO A 70 13.21 10.71 5.98
N ILE A 71 12.60 9.54 5.75
CA ILE A 71 11.57 9.01 6.66
C ILE A 71 12.18 8.70 8.04
N VAL A 72 13.39 8.12 8.09
CA VAL A 72 14.04 7.80 9.36
C VAL A 72 14.33 9.07 10.15
N ARG A 73 14.89 10.09 9.49
CA ARG A 73 15.19 11.39 10.10
C ARG A 73 13.92 12.04 10.67
N GLU A 74 12.86 12.11 9.88
CA GLU A 74 11.60 12.74 10.32
C GLU A 74 10.87 11.94 11.40
N ALA A 75 10.94 10.60 11.38
CA ALA A 75 10.35 9.75 12.40
C ALA A 75 11.08 9.92 13.77
N LEU A 76 12.41 9.95 13.76
CA LEU A 76 13.20 10.21 14.99
C LEU A 76 12.90 11.59 15.58
N ARG A 77 12.79 12.62 14.72
CA ARG A 77 12.40 13.98 15.13
C ARG A 77 10.98 14.03 15.68
N LEU A 78 10.01 13.35 15.03
CA LEU A 78 8.62 13.35 15.45
C LEU A 78 8.44 12.74 16.82
N VAL A 79 9.05 11.58 17.06
CA VAL A 79 8.96 10.85 18.34
C VAL A 79 9.90 11.42 19.41
N GLY A 80 10.79 12.34 19.04
CA GLY A 80 11.74 12.97 19.97
C GLY A 80 12.81 11.99 20.47
N VAL A 81 13.37 11.19 19.56
CA VAL A 81 14.50 10.29 19.85
C VAL A 81 15.78 10.91 19.33
N ALA A 82 16.57 11.48 20.23
CA ALA A 82 17.85 12.14 19.91
C ALA A 82 19.07 11.34 20.43
N ASN A 83 18.87 10.12 20.91
CA ASN A 83 19.94 9.32 21.49
C ASN A 83 20.91 8.80 20.41
N PRO A 84 22.19 9.15 20.46
CA PRO A 84 23.17 8.69 19.48
C PRO A 84 23.56 7.20 19.62
N HIS A 85 23.10 6.51 20.65
CA HIS A 85 23.37 5.08 20.85
C HIS A 85 22.24 4.21 20.28
N LEU A 86 21.99 4.27 18.97
CA LEU A 86 20.87 3.58 18.36
C LEU A 86 21.26 2.92 17.05
N GLU A 87 20.90 1.66 16.89
CA GLU A 87 20.97 0.96 15.60
C GLU A 87 19.55 0.61 15.14
N LEU A 88 19.29 0.96 13.89
CA LEU A 88 18.06 0.67 13.16
C LEU A 88 18.40 -0.16 11.91
N THR A 89 17.74 -1.29 11.75
CA THR A 89 17.89 -2.14 10.55
C THR A 89 16.51 -2.41 9.95
N SER A 90 16.36 -2.23 8.64
CA SER A 90 15.15 -2.59 7.90
C SER A 90 15.38 -3.79 6.97
N MET A 91 14.36 -4.64 6.87
CA MET A 91 14.26 -5.73 5.90
C MET A 91 12.85 -5.75 5.33
N ALA A 92 12.69 -6.24 4.11
CA ALA A 92 11.38 -6.35 3.46
C ALA A 92 11.30 -7.65 2.63
N ASP A 93 10.12 -8.30 2.67
CA ASP A 93 9.86 -9.50 1.87
C ASP A 93 9.77 -9.19 0.37
N ILE A 94 9.34 -7.98 0.02
CA ILE A 94 9.18 -7.50 -1.35
C ILE A 94 9.93 -6.17 -1.50
N PRO A 95 10.69 -5.98 -2.59
CA PRO A 95 11.40 -4.73 -2.83
C PRO A 95 10.50 -3.50 -2.86
N ALA A 96 11.04 -2.36 -2.44
CA ALA A 96 10.37 -1.07 -2.55
C ALA A 96 10.07 -0.69 -4.01
N GLY A 97 9.07 0.17 -4.23
CA GLY A 97 8.72 0.67 -5.57
C GLY A 97 7.89 -0.29 -6.42
N THR A 98 7.40 -1.40 -5.85
CA THR A 98 6.60 -2.41 -6.57
C THR A 98 5.09 -2.17 -6.51
N GLY A 99 4.64 -1.10 -5.85
CA GLY A 99 3.23 -0.72 -5.79
C GLY A 99 2.42 -1.38 -4.66
N LEU A 100 3.07 -2.06 -3.71
CA LEU A 100 2.42 -2.72 -2.57
C LEU A 100 2.43 -1.89 -1.27
N GLY A 101 2.66 -0.58 -1.33
CA GLY A 101 2.60 0.30 -0.16
C GLY A 101 3.80 0.23 0.79
N SER A 102 4.98 -0.16 0.28
CA SER A 102 6.17 -0.39 1.11
C SER A 102 6.64 0.82 1.91
N SER A 103 6.47 2.05 1.40
CA SER A 103 6.80 3.28 2.12
C SER A 103 5.94 3.44 3.39
N GLY A 104 4.60 3.37 3.25
CA GLY A 104 3.70 3.44 4.39
C GLY A 104 3.91 2.32 5.41
N SER A 105 4.20 1.08 4.94
CA SER A 105 4.54 -0.05 5.82
C SER A 105 5.87 0.18 6.54
N PHE A 106 6.88 0.75 5.86
CA PHE A 106 8.15 1.11 6.49
C PHE A 106 7.95 2.17 7.57
N THR A 107 7.20 3.23 7.25
CA THR A 107 6.97 4.35 8.17
C THR A 107 6.20 3.90 9.41
N THR A 108 5.15 3.09 9.25
CA THR A 108 4.36 2.57 10.38
C THR A 108 5.16 1.57 11.24
N ALA A 109 5.95 0.66 10.63
CA ALA A 109 6.82 -0.24 11.37
C ALA A 109 7.87 0.53 12.19
N LEU A 110 8.48 1.55 11.58
CA LEU A 110 9.48 2.40 12.22
C LEU A 110 8.88 3.18 13.39
N LEU A 111 7.77 3.87 13.20
CA LEU A 111 7.09 4.61 14.26
C LEU A 111 6.69 3.69 15.41
N LYS A 112 6.14 2.49 15.10
CA LYS A 112 5.81 1.49 16.13
C LYS A 112 7.03 1.08 16.96
N ALA A 113 8.19 0.88 16.32
CA ALA A 113 9.44 0.56 17.00
C ALA A 113 9.93 1.73 17.90
N LEU A 114 9.84 2.98 17.41
CA LEU A 114 10.25 4.17 18.14
C LEU A 114 9.33 4.44 19.34
N HIS A 115 8.00 4.30 19.19
CA HIS A 115 7.07 4.40 20.33
C HIS A 115 7.34 3.31 21.35
N ALA A 116 7.55 2.07 20.94
CA ALA A 116 7.93 0.98 21.84
C ALA A 116 9.26 1.28 22.58
N TYR A 117 10.24 1.85 21.89
CA TYR A 117 11.51 2.29 22.49
C TYR A 117 11.31 3.37 23.57
N LYS A 118 10.36 4.28 23.34
CA LYS A 118 9.98 5.33 24.32
C LYS A 118 9.01 4.81 25.40
N ARG A 119 8.59 3.52 25.32
CA ARG A 119 7.56 2.92 26.18
C ARG A 119 6.18 3.59 26.05
N ASN A 120 5.89 4.15 24.88
CA ASN A 120 4.59 4.73 24.56
C ASN A 120 3.69 3.66 23.93
N ILE A 121 2.42 3.65 24.34
CA ILE A 121 1.37 2.90 23.65
C ILE A 121 0.77 3.82 22.58
N ILE A 122 0.77 3.37 21.32
CA ILE A 122 0.16 4.11 20.22
C ILE A 122 -0.91 3.26 19.56
N HIS A 123 -2.08 3.86 19.33
CA HIS A 123 -3.20 3.21 18.66
C HIS A 123 -2.98 3.14 17.15
N PRO A 124 -3.48 2.10 16.43
CA PRO A 124 -3.30 1.99 14.98
C PRO A 124 -3.69 3.25 14.18
N ALA A 125 -4.81 3.89 14.54
CA ALA A 125 -5.24 5.12 13.86
C ALA A 125 -4.26 6.30 14.06
N GLU A 126 -3.73 6.46 15.27
CA GLU A 126 -2.71 7.49 15.58
C GLU A 126 -1.40 7.18 14.86
N LEU A 127 -0.99 5.90 14.85
CA LEU A 127 0.20 5.43 14.13
C LEU A 127 0.11 5.76 12.64
N ALA A 128 -1.06 5.51 12.02
CA ALA A 128 -1.31 5.85 10.63
C ALA A 128 -1.29 7.37 10.39
N ALA A 129 -1.89 8.14 11.29
CA ALA A 129 -1.91 9.61 11.20
C ALA A 129 -0.49 10.19 11.29
N GLU A 130 0.33 9.73 12.24
CA GLU A 130 1.74 10.15 12.35
C GLU A 130 2.55 9.78 11.12
N ALA A 131 2.32 8.59 10.54
CA ALA A 131 2.97 8.19 9.29
C ALA A 131 2.58 9.10 8.13
N CYS A 132 1.30 9.50 8.04
CA CYS A 132 0.83 10.49 7.08
C CYS A 132 1.49 11.86 7.30
N VAL A 133 1.61 12.34 8.55
CA VAL A 133 2.32 13.59 8.87
C VAL A 133 3.75 13.56 8.34
N ILE A 134 4.46 12.44 8.49
CA ILE A 134 5.83 12.33 7.98
C ILE A 134 5.85 12.40 6.46
N GLU A 135 5.10 11.53 5.78
CA GLU A 135 5.23 11.37 4.33
C GLU A 135 4.54 12.51 3.54
N LEU A 136 3.33 12.94 3.96
CA LEU A 136 2.58 13.96 3.23
C LEU A 136 2.97 15.39 3.64
N ASP A 137 3.04 15.66 4.96
CA ASP A 137 3.18 17.04 5.44
C ASP A 137 4.65 17.47 5.54
N ARG A 138 5.54 16.62 6.11
CA ARG A 138 6.96 16.97 6.29
C ARG A 138 7.81 16.74 5.05
N LEU A 139 7.59 15.63 4.36
CA LEU A 139 8.34 15.27 3.15
C LEU A 139 7.68 15.77 1.88
N GLY A 140 6.40 16.14 1.91
CA GLY A 140 5.67 16.66 0.76
C GLY A 140 5.47 15.64 -0.36
N GLU A 141 5.44 14.34 -0.03
CA GLU A 141 5.24 13.29 -1.02
C GLU A 141 3.84 13.39 -1.64
N PRO A 142 3.71 13.28 -2.98
CA PRO A 142 2.43 13.38 -3.68
C PRO A 142 1.63 12.06 -3.60
N ILE A 143 1.41 11.55 -2.39
CA ILE A 143 0.75 10.27 -2.12
C ILE A 143 -0.57 10.47 -1.37
N GLY A 144 -1.38 9.41 -1.32
CA GLY A 144 -2.58 9.35 -0.49
C GLY A 144 -2.31 8.76 0.89
N LYS A 145 -3.38 8.57 1.66
CA LYS A 145 -3.33 8.05 3.03
C LYS A 145 -3.56 6.53 3.13
N GLN A 146 -3.90 5.87 2.01
CA GLN A 146 -4.27 4.45 1.99
C GLN A 146 -3.22 3.56 2.65
N ASP A 147 -1.96 3.76 2.28
CA ASP A 147 -0.88 2.82 2.58
C ASP A 147 -0.57 2.80 4.08
N GLN A 148 -0.52 3.96 4.71
CA GLN A 148 -0.26 4.12 6.13
C GLN A 148 -1.39 3.53 6.97
N TYR A 149 -2.65 3.81 6.57
CA TYR A 149 -3.82 3.35 7.32
C TYR A 149 -4.00 1.84 7.24
N ILE A 150 -3.95 1.25 6.04
CA ILE A 150 -4.13 -0.21 5.91
C ILE A 150 -2.97 -0.98 6.54
N ALA A 151 -1.74 -0.48 6.44
CA ALA A 151 -0.58 -1.08 7.09
C ALA A 151 -0.71 -1.05 8.61
N ALA A 152 -1.24 0.03 9.18
CA ALA A 152 -1.41 0.16 10.63
C ALA A 152 -2.54 -0.73 11.18
N VAL A 153 -3.70 -0.78 10.49
CA VAL A 153 -4.91 -1.47 11.00
C VAL A 153 -5.03 -2.92 10.54
N GLY A 154 -4.50 -3.27 9.36
CA GLY A 154 -4.61 -4.63 8.81
C GLY A 154 -5.99 -4.98 8.25
N GLY A 155 -6.19 -6.26 7.97
CA GLY A 155 -7.45 -6.83 7.50
C GLY A 155 -7.81 -6.48 6.06
N ILE A 156 -9.07 -6.72 5.73
CA ILE A 156 -9.73 -6.20 4.53
C ILE A 156 -10.62 -5.07 5.03
N THR A 157 -10.27 -3.82 4.67
CA THR A 157 -10.82 -2.64 5.34
C THR A 157 -11.28 -1.61 4.32
N ALA A 158 -12.48 -1.06 4.53
CA ALA A 158 -13.01 0.08 3.81
C ALA A 158 -12.62 1.37 4.55
N PHE A 159 -12.17 2.37 3.79
CA PHE A 159 -11.74 3.67 4.31
C PHE A 159 -12.55 4.79 3.68
N THR A 160 -13.03 5.70 4.51
CA THR A 160 -13.65 6.97 4.10
C THR A 160 -12.74 8.12 4.51
N PHE A 161 -12.36 8.93 3.54
CA PHE A 161 -11.53 10.12 3.75
C PHE A 161 -12.42 11.36 3.71
N HIS A 162 -12.56 12.04 4.84
CA HIS A 162 -13.41 13.23 4.95
C HIS A 162 -12.67 14.49 4.48
N PRO A 163 -13.40 15.53 4.02
CA PRO A 163 -12.81 16.80 3.59
C PRO A 163 -11.95 17.48 4.66
N ASP A 164 -12.29 17.32 5.92
CA ASP A 164 -11.54 17.84 7.08
C ASP A 164 -10.23 17.08 7.37
N GLY A 165 -9.97 16.01 6.63
CA GLY A 165 -8.77 15.15 6.77
C GLY A 165 -8.94 13.97 7.73
N ARG A 166 -10.07 13.85 8.42
CA ARG A 166 -10.42 12.70 9.25
C ARG A 166 -10.58 11.46 8.38
N VAL A 167 -10.10 10.32 8.89
CA VAL A 167 -10.23 9.03 8.23
C VAL A 167 -11.07 8.11 9.09
N GLU A 168 -12.15 7.60 8.53
CA GLU A 168 -12.94 6.53 9.10
C GLU A 168 -12.59 5.22 8.43
N TYR A 169 -12.59 4.13 9.19
CA TYR A 169 -12.33 2.81 8.64
C TYR A 169 -13.23 1.77 9.30
N CYS A 170 -13.61 0.79 8.49
CA CYS A 170 -14.47 -0.31 8.93
C CYS A 170 -13.99 -1.62 8.28
N PRO A 171 -13.81 -2.70 9.03
CA PRO A 171 -13.57 -4.01 8.45
C PRO A 171 -14.70 -4.40 7.49
N VAL A 172 -14.33 -4.92 6.32
CA VAL A 172 -15.31 -5.46 5.35
C VAL A 172 -15.90 -6.76 5.91
N ARG A 173 -17.23 -6.87 5.89
CA ARG A 173 -17.94 -8.03 6.42
C ARG A 173 -17.99 -9.13 5.39
N LEU A 174 -17.13 -10.13 5.54
CA LEU A 174 -17.09 -11.32 4.70
C LEU A 174 -17.50 -12.55 5.52
N SER A 175 -18.23 -13.49 4.89
CA SER A 175 -18.34 -14.82 5.43
C SER A 175 -16.99 -15.55 5.36
N GLU A 176 -16.76 -16.56 6.19
CA GLU A 176 -15.53 -17.37 6.11
C GLU A 176 -15.36 -17.98 4.71
N GLU A 177 -16.44 -18.47 4.11
CA GLU A 177 -16.44 -19.02 2.76
C GLU A 177 -16.01 -17.98 1.73
N SER A 178 -16.57 -16.76 1.79
CA SER A 178 -16.19 -15.66 0.88
C SER A 178 -14.74 -15.24 1.08
N LEU A 179 -14.27 -15.20 2.33
CA LEU A 179 -12.89 -14.86 2.64
C LEU A 179 -11.92 -15.88 2.05
N PHE A 180 -12.16 -17.18 2.27
CA PHE A 180 -11.30 -18.24 1.75
C PHE A 180 -11.34 -18.29 0.21
N ASN A 181 -12.52 -18.15 -0.39
CA ASN A 181 -12.64 -18.09 -1.85
C ASN A 181 -11.93 -16.87 -2.45
N LEU A 182 -12.00 -15.72 -1.79
CA LEU A 182 -11.30 -14.51 -2.23
C LEU A 182 -9.78 -14.73 -2.16
N GLU A 183 -9.27 -15.26 -1.05
CA GLU A 183 -7.83 -15.53 -0.85
C GLU A 183 -7.31 -16.59 -1.82
N ASP A 184 -8.07 -17.64 -2.08
CA ASP A 184 -7.70 -18.73 -2.99
C ASP A 184 -7.71 -18.30 -4.47
N ASN A 185 -8.59 -17.39 -4.86
CA ASN A 185 -8.82 -17.01 -6.25
C ASN A 185 -8.12 -15.71 -6.67
N LEU A 186 -7.59 -14.94 -5.72
CA LEU A 186 -6.73 -13.79 -6.03
C LEU A 186 -5.28 -14.24 -6.23
N LEU A 187 -4.77 -14.02 -7.43
CA LEU A 187 -3.40 -14.34 -7.80
C LEU A 187 -2.63 -13.06 -8.12
N LEU A 188 -1.41 -12.96 -7.58
CA LEU A 188 -0.54 -11.80 -7.71
C LEU A 188 0.71 -12.17 -8.49
N PHE A 189 0.98 -11.46 -9.59
CA PHE A 189 2.12 -11.72 -10.48
C PHE A 189 3.02 -10.49 -10.57
N PHE A 190 4.34 -10.70 -10.35
CA PHE A 190 5.34 -9.65 -10.47
C PHE A 190 5.69 -9.40 -11.92
N THR A 191 5.63 -8.15 -12.36
CA THR A 191 5.86 -7.74 -13.75
C THR A 191 7.33 -7.47 -14.08
N GLY A 192 8.23 -7.55 -13.10
CA GLY A 192 9.65 -7.19 -13.29
C GLY A 192 9.93 -5.69 -13.35
N TYR A 193 8.90 -4.85 -13.38
CA TYR A 193 9.07 -3.39 -13.40
C TYR A 193 8.92 -2.82 -12.00
N SER A 194 9.85 -1.95 -11.61
CA SER A 194 9.77 -1.13 -10.41
C SER A 194 9.85 0.34 -10.84
N ARG A 195 8.87 1.15 -10.44
CA ARG A 195 8.85 2.59 -10.70
C ARG A 195 8.57 3.34 -9.41
N ALA A 196 9.10 4.57 -9.34
CA ALA A 196 8.67 5.49 -8.31
C ALA A 196 7.18 5.83 -8.52
N ALA A 197 6.33 5.42 -7.59
CA ALA A 197 4.90 5.70 -7.61
C ALA A 197 4.62 7.22 -7.64
N SER A 198 5.52 8.00 -7.06
CA SER A 198 5.47 9.46 -6.96
C SER A 198 5.30 10.17 -8.31
N THR A 199 5.89 9.69 -9.40
CA THR A 199 5.76 10.33 -10.72
C THR A 199 4.33 10.29 -11.25
N ILE A 200 3.67 9.12 -11.18
CA ILE A 200 2.29 8.94 -11.65
C ILE A 200 1.30 9.65 -10.71
N LEU A 201 1.52 9.51 -9.41
CA LEU A 201 0.68 10.16 -8.41
C LEU A 201 0.83 11.68 -8.42
N LYS A 202 2.02 12.18 -8.78
CA LYS A 202 2.24 13.62 -8.97
C LYS A 202 1.39 14.16 -10.12
N ASP A 203 1.40 13.53 -11.29
CA ASP A 203 0.54 13.93 -12.43
C ASP A 203 -0.94 13.95 -12.02
N GLN A 204 -1.42 12.89 -11.37
CA GLN A 204 -2.79 12.83 -10.88
C GLN A 204 -3.10 13.94 -9.87
N ASN A 205 -2.19 14.18 -8.91
CA ASN A 205 -2.34 15.22 -7.89
C ASN A 205 -2.35 16.63 -8.50
N ASP A 206 -1.44 16.91 -9.44
CA ASP A 206 -1.32 18.23 -10.05
C ASP A 206 -2.54 18.55 -10.93
N ARG A 207 -3.02 17.57 -11.73
CA ARG A 207 -4.25 17.73 -12.53
C ARG A 207 -5.52 17.85 -11.66
N SER A 208 -5.60 17.11 -10.55
CA SER A 208 -6.69 17.28 -9.59
C SER A 208 -6.70 18.67 -8.97
N LYS A 209 -5.54 19.20 -8.57
CA LYS A 209 -5.41 20.58 -8.03
C LYS A 209 -5.81 21.66 -9.03
N GLN A 210 -5.64 21.39 -10.32
CA GLN A 210 -6.04 22.28 -11.41
C GLN A 210 -7.53 22.14 -11.78
N ASN A 211 -8.28 21.31 -11.07
CA ASN A 211 -9.68 20.99 -11.36
C ASN A 211 -9.88 20.51 -12.81
N ASP A 212 -8.94 19.70 -13.34
CA ASP A 212 -9.07 19.07 -14.65
C ASP A 212 -10.36 18.22 -14.68
N PRO A 213 -11.38 18.59 -15.50
CA PRO A 213 -12.67 17.90 -15.46
C PRO A 213 -12.56 16.41 -15.78
N THR A 214 -11.66 16.05 -16.70
CA THR A 214 -11.44 14.65 -17.09
C THR A 214 -10.85 13.86 -15.92
N MET A 215 -9.86 14.44 -15.22
CA MET A 215 -9.26 13.80 -14.04
C MET A 215 -10.29 13.63 -12.91
N LEU A 216 -11.10 14.65 -12.63
CA LEU A 216 -12.13 14.58 -11.61
C LEU A 216 -13.21 13.54 -11.94
N GLU A 217 -13.67 13.47 -13.19
CA GLU A 217 -14.61 12.44 -13.65
C GLU A 217 -14.02 11.03 -13.42
N HIS A 218 -12.75 10.83 -13.77
CA HIS A 218 -12.05 9.58 -13.51
C HIS A 218 -12.02 9.22 -12.02
N LEU A 219 -11.78 10.18 -11.14
CA LEU A 219 -11.73 9.94 -9.70
C LEU A 219 -13.13 9.71 -9.11
N HIS A 220 -14.16 10.42 -9.57
CA HIS A 220 -15.55 10.15 -9.19
C HIS A 220 -15.97 8.73 -9.58
N ARG A 221 -15.67 8.32 -10.80
CA ARG A 221 -15.94 6.96 -11.25
C ARG A 221 -15.17 5.91 -10.44
N THR A 222 -13.91 6.20 -10.11
CA THR A 222 -13.09 5.33 -9.25
C THR A 222 -13.69 5.16 -7.86
N LYS A 223 -14.21 6.26 -7.27
CA LYS A 223 -14.89 6.22 -5.97
C LYS A 223 -16.17 5.37 -6.03
N GLU A 224 -16.99 5.56 -7.06
CA GLU A 224 -18.19 4.75 -7.30
C GLU A 224 -17.87 3.25 -7.41
N LEU A 225 -16.85 2.89 -8.21
CA LEU A 225 -16.38 1.52 -8.33
C LEU A 225 -15.85 0.97 -7.00
N GLY A 226 -15.29 1.82 -6.16
CA GLY A 226 -14.88 1.46 -4.79
C GLY A 226 -16.06 1.03 -3.92
N HIS A 227 -17.16 1.81 -3.91
CA HIS A 227 -18.39 1.46 -3.18
C HIS A 227 -19.01 0.17 -3.72
N ARG A 228 -19.16 0.03 -5.03
CA ARG A 228 -19.66 -1.20 -5.65
C ARG A 228 -18.80 -2.42 -5.32
N SER A 229 -17.47 -2.25 -5.24
CA SER A 229 -16.57 -3.33 -4.82
C SER A 229 -16.82 -3.74 -3.37
N LEU A 230 -17.09 -2.79 -2.46
CA LEU A 230 -17.50 -3.09 -1.10
C LEU A 230 -18.80 -3.90 -1.07
N ASP A 231 -19.84 -3.41 -1.77
CA ASP A 231 -21.15 -4.07 -1.81
C ASP A 231 -21.04 -5.50 -2.36
N ALA A 232 -20.26 -5.71 -3.43
CA ALA A 232 -20.05 -7.05 -4.00
C ALA A 232 -19.31 -7.99 -3.03
N LEU A 233 -18.28 -7.48 -2.33
CA LEU A 233 -17.55 -8.25 -1.33
C LEU A 233 -18.44 -8.64 -0.15
N GLU A 234 -19.22 -7.71 0.42
CA GLU A 234 -20.11 -7.97 1.57
C GLU A 234 -21.28 -8.88 1.20
N ALA A 235 -21.74 -8.83 -0.05
CA ALA A 235 -22.73 -9.75 -0.59
C ALA A 235 -22.18 -11.16 -0.91
N GLY A 236 -20.83 -11.36 -0.82
CA GLY A 236 -20.19 -12.61 -1.23
C GLY A 236 -20.18 -12.83 -2.76
N ASN A 237 -20.52 -11.81 -3.55
CA ASN A 237 -20.52 -11.88 -5.02
C ASN A 237 -19.14 -11.61 -5.59
N LEU A 238 -18.25 -12.59 -5.48
CA LEU A 238 -16.85 -12.46 -5.88
C LEU A 238 -16.65 -12.40 -7.40
N GLU A 239 -17.60 -12.91 -8.20
CA GLU A 239 -17.57 -12.76 -9.66
C GLU A 239 -17.84 -11.31 -10.07
N GLU A 240 -18.85 -10.66 -9.50
CA GLU A 240 -19.09 -9.22 -9.72
C GLU A 240 -17.90 -8.40 -9.24
N PHE A 241 -17.30 -8.73 -8.09
CA PHE A 241 -16.08 -8.08 -7.64
C PHE A 241 -14.94 -8.19 -8.67
N ALA A 242 -14.77 -9.36 -9.30
CA ALA A 242 -13.77 -9.56 -10.34
C ALA A 242 -14.02 -8.67 -11.58
N HIS A 243 -15.28 -8.60 -12.03
CA HIS A 243 -15.68 -7.71 -13.12
C HIS A 243 -15.47 -6.23 -12.78
N LEU A 244 -15.75 -5.83 -11.53
CA LEU A 244 -15.48 -4.47 -11.05
C LEU A 244 -13.98 -4.15 -11.05
N MET A 245 -13.10 -5.11 -10.73
CA MET A 245 -11.66 -4.92 -10.86
C MET A 245 -11.25 -4.67 -12.32
N ASP A 246 -11.81 -5.43 -13.28
CA ASP A 246 -11.55 -5.20 -14.70
C ASP A 246 -12.03 -3.81 -15.13
N MET A 247 -13.29 -3.45 -14.81
CA MET A 247 -13.83 -2.13 -15.12
C MET A 247 -12.93 -1.02 -14.55
N HIS A 248 -12.47 -1.17 -13.31
CA HIS A 248 -11.55 -0.22 -12.67
C HIS A 248 -10.23 -0.13 -13.45
N TRP A 249 -9.67 -1.25 -13.88
CA TRP A 249 -8.43 -1.27 -14.65
C TRP A 249 -8.59 -0.64 -16.03
N GLN A 250 -9.64 -0.99 -16.77
CA GLN A 250 -9.92 -0.40 -18.09
C GLN A 250 -10.05 1.12 -17.98
N HIS A 251 -10.73 1.60 -16.92
CA HIS A 251 -10.89 3.01 -16.65
C HIS A 251 -9.56 3.68 -16.20
N LYS A 252 -8.79 3.00 -15.35
CA LYS A 252 -7.50 3.51 -14.85
C LYS A 252 -6.48 3.68 -15.97
N LYS A 253 -6.42 2.78 -16.95
CA LYS A 253 -5.49 2.85 -18.10
C LYS A 253 -5.59 4.17 -18.87
N THR A 254 -6.77 4.76 -18.92
CA THR A 254 -7.05 5.99 -19.70
C THR A 254 -6.86 7.28 -18.88
N ARG A 255 -6.53 7.16 -17.57
CA ARG A 255 -6.45 8.30 -16.67
C ARG A 255 -5.22 9.19 -16.89
N SER A 256 -4.05 8.58 -17.05
CA SER A 256 -2.77 9.26 -17.25
C SER A 256 -1.83 8.43 -18.10
N ASP A 257 -0.94 9.08 -18.81
CA ASP A 257 0.12 8.42 -19.55
C ASP A 257 1.04 7.61 -18.60
N GLY A 258 1.47 6.43 -19.06
CA GLY A 258 2.34 5.57 -18.27
C GLY A 258 1.65 4.70 -17.22
N MET A 259 0.31 4.77 -17.07
CA MET A 259 -0.46 3.83 -16.23
C MET A 259 -0.33 2.38 -16.71
N SER A 260 -0.20 2.17 -18.02
CA SER A 260 0.04 0.89 -18.66
C SER A 260 1.12 1.01 -19.74
N ASN A 261 1.53 -0.12 -20.30
CA ASN A 261 2.40 -0.21 -21.47
C ASN A 261 1.99 -1.44 -22.29
N PRO A 262 2.47 -1.58 -23.57
CA PRO A 262 2.10 -2.69 -24.44
C PRO A 262 2.31 -4.07 -23.81
N GLN A 263 3.39 -4.26 -23.05
CA GLN A 263 3.71 -5.52 -22.39
C GLN A 263 2.73 -5.85 -21.27
N ILE A 264 2.35 -4.87 -20.43
CA ILE A 264 1.34 -5.05 -19.37
C ILE A 264 -0.02 -5.40 -20.02
N ASN A 265 -0.39 -4.74 -21.12
CA ASN A 265 -1.63 -5.03 -21.82
C ASN A 265 -1.63 -6.46 -22.38
N GLU A 266 -0.53 -6.89 -23.01
CA GLU A 266 -0.38 -8.27 -23.50
C GLU A 266 -0.55 -9.30 -22.38
N TRP A 267 0.09 -9.10 -21.23
CA TRP A 267 -0.05 -10.00 -20.10
C TRP A 267 -1.47 -10.01 -19.52
N TYR A 268 -2.10 -8.84 -19.48
CA TYR A 268 -3.48 -8.70 -19.01
C TYR A 268 -4.46 -9.46 -19.91
N ASP A 269 -4.37 -9.25 -21.22
CA ASP A 269 -5.22 -9.93 -22.21
C ASP A 269 -5.00 -11.45 -22.19
N ALA A 270 -3.75 -11.88 -22.07
CA ALA A 270 -3.42 -13.30 -21.92
C ALA A 270 -4.01 -13.90 -20.62
N ALA A 271 -4.07 -13.14 -19.52
CA ALA A 271 -4.70 -13.61 -18.29
C ALA A 271 -6.20 -13.82 -18.45
N LEU A 272 -6.92 -12.84 -19.04
CA LEU A 272 -8.36 -12.98 -19.32
C LEU A 272 -8.66 -14.16 -20.24
N ALA A 273 -7.85 -14.39 -21.27
CA ALA A 273 -7.99 -15.54 -22.18
C ALA A 273 -7.70 -16.89 -21.49
N ASN A 274 -7.11 -16.90 -20.31
CA ASN A 274 -6.64 -18.10 -19.59
C ASN A 274 -7.20 -18.25 -18.17
N GLY A 275 -8.45 -17.85 -17.93
CA GLY A 275 -9.18 -18.20 -16.71
C GLY A 275 -9.26 -17.10 -15.66
N ALA A 276 -8.70 -15.91 -15.89
CA ALA A 276 -9.00 -14.73 -15.10
C ALA A 276 -10.37 -14.15 -15.49
N LEU A 277 -11.19 -13.80 -14.50
CA LEU A 277 -12.46 -13.07 -14.73
C LEU A 277 -12.24 -11.56 -14.77
N GLY A 278 -11.23 -11.07 -14.09
CA GLY A 278 -10.87 -9.67 -14.02
C GLY A 278 -9.61 -9.47 -13.21
N GLY A 279 -9.08 -8.26 -13.25
CA GLY A 279 -7.85 -7.94 -12.54
C GLY A 279 -7.44 -6.49 -12.71
N LYS A 280 -6.26 -6.14 -12.19
CA LYS A 280 -5.67 -4.79 -12.33
C LYS A 280 -4.19 -4.75 -11.99
N VAL A 281 -3.52 -3.70 -12.41
CA VAL A 281 -2.20 -3.33 -11.87
C VAL A 281 -2.39 -2.72 -10.48
N ILE A 282 -1.65 -3.23 -9.50
CA ILE A 282 -1.69 -2.76 -8.12
C ILE A 282 -0.78 -1.53 -7.93
N GLY A 283 -1.22 -0.61 -7.07
CA GLY A 283 -0.52 0.65 -6.78
C GLY A 283 -0.80 1.75 -7.80
N ALA A 284 0.14 2.67 -7.98
CA ALA A 284 -0.02 3.84 -8.85
C ALA A 284 -0.22 3.49 -10.33
N GLY A 285 0.34 2.39 -10.81
CA GLY A 285 0.33 1.96 -12.21
C GLY A 285 1.73 1.85 -12.80
N GLY A 286 1.82 1.52 -14.09
CA GLY A 286 3.10 1.49 -14.81
C GLY A 286 3.99 0.27 -14.55
N GLY A 287 3.59 -0.64 -13.67
CA GLY A 287 4.34 -1.85 -13.33
C GLY A 287 4.10 -2.31 -11.89
N GLY A 288 5.00 -3.12 -11.37
CA GLY A 288 4.93 -3.72 -10.06
C GLY A 288 4.21 -5.06 -10.06
N PHE A 289 2.92 -5.10 -9.78
CA PHE A 289 2.16 -6.34 -9.72
C PHE A 289 0.86 -6.27 -10.51
N LEU A 290 0.60 -7.35 -11.22
CA LEU A 290 -0.73 -7.66 -11.76
C LEU A 290 -1.46 -8.59 -10.78
N MET A 291 -2.66 -8.22 -10.39
CA MET A 291 -3.55 -9.04 -9.56
C MET A 291 -4.78 -9.44 -10.36
N PHE A 292 -5.11 -10.73 -10.32
CA PHE A 292 -6.27 -11.29 -11.01
C PHE A 292 -7.12 -12.12 -10.06
N TYR A 293 -8.42 -12.05 -10.23
CA TYR A 293 -9.35 -13.04 -9.71
C TYR A 293 -9.58 -14.11 -10.77
N ALA A 294 -9.31 -15.37 -10.46
CA ALA A 294 -9.33 -16.46 -11.45
C ALA A 294 -10.19 -17.64 -11.00
N ILE A 295 -11.06 -18.11 -11.90
CA ILE A 295 -11.80 -19.37 -11.73
C ILE A 295 -10.91 -20.56 -12.08
N ASP A 296 -10.20 -20.51 -13.22
CA ASP A 296 -9.23 -21.54 -13.61
C ASP A 296 -7.80 -21.09 -13.25
N LYS A 297 -7.47 -21.22 -11.98
CA LYS A 297 -6.15 -20.87 -11.44
C LYS A 297 -5.00 -21.63 -12.09
N ALA A 298 -5.23 -22.90 -12.44
CA ALA A 298 -4.19 -23.75 -13.01
C ALA A 298 -3.81 -23.27 -14.44
N ARG A 299 -4.81 -22.95 -15.24
CA ARG A 299 -4.65 -22.41 -16.59
C ARG A 299 -3.98 -21.03 -16.54
N LEU A 300 -4.44 -20.13 -15.65
CA LEU A 300 -3.85 -18.81 -15.48
C LEU A 300 -2.37 -18.90 -15.06
N ARG A 301 -2.05 -19.71 -14.06
CA ARG A 301 -0.65 -19.91 -13.59
C ARG A 301 0.27 -20.37 -14.72
N ARG A 302 -0.20 -21.30 -15.55
CA ARG A 302 0.57 -21.79 -16.70
C ARG A 302 0.83 -20.65 -17.70
N ALA A 303 -0.23 -19.94 -18.11
CA ALA A 303 -0.11 -18.86 -19.06
C ALA A 303 0.84 -17.73 -18.57
N MET A 304 0.72 -17.33 -17.31
CA MET A 304 1.59 -16.28 -16.75
C MET A 304 3.04 -16.74 -16.63
N ARG A 305 3.28 -18.00 -16.27
CA ARG A 305 4.62 -18.58 -16.23
C ARG A 305 5.27 -18.63 -17.62
N GLU A 306 4.52 -19.02 -18.66
CA GLU A 306 4.98 -19.01 -20.05
C GLU A 306 5.34 -17.61 -20.54
N LYS A 307 4.70 -16.58 -19.98
CA LYS A 307 5.03 -15.16 -20.20
C LYS A 307 6.18 -14.65 -19.31
N GLY A 308 6.78 -15.50 -18.46
CA GLY A 308 7.91 -15.14 -17.59
C GLY A 308 7.53 -14.41 -16.30
N LEU A 309 6.25 -14.32 -15.93
CA LEU A 309 5.84 -13.67 -14.69
C LEU A 309 5.94 -14.62 -13.50
N GLN A 310 6.47 -14.10 -12.40
CA GLN A 310 6.58 -14.82 -11.14
C GLN A 310 5.33 -14.59 -10.29
N GLU A 311 4.66 -15.66 -9.86
CA GLU A 311 3.57 -15.59 -8.88
C GLU A 311 4.15 -15.33 -7.49
N VAL A 312 3.55 -14.38 -6.77
CA VAL A 312 3.77 -14.15 -5.34
C VAL A 312 2.51 -14.52 -4.60
N ARG A 313 2.56 -15.63 -3.89
CA ARG A 313 1.44 -16.08 -3.06
C ARG A 313 1.36 -15.24 -1.79
N PHE A 314 0.15 -14.93 -1.37
CA PHE A 314 -0.12 -14.18 -0.16
C PHE A 314 -1.38 -14.71 0.56
N ARG A 315 -1.51 -14.31 1.80
CA ARG A 315 -2.75 -14.38 2.60
C ARG A 315 -3.05 -13.00 3.14
N PHE A 316 -4.28 -12.79 3.56
CA PHE A 316 -4.62 -11.54 4.23
C PHE A 316 -4.04 -11.49 5.65
N ASP A 317 -3.51 -10.32 6.03
CA ASP A 317 -3.01 -10.05 7.38
C ASP A 317 -4.06 -9.27 8.17
N PHE A 318 -4.53 -9.81 9.28
CA PHE A 318 -5.54 -9.19 10.13
C PHE A 318 -4.95 -8.51 11.38
N GLU A 319 -3.63 -8.47 11.51
CA GLU A 319 -2.97 -7.94 12.69
C GLU A 319 -2.47 -6.50 12.50
N GLY A 320 -2.20 -6.08 11.26
CA GLY A 320 -1.60 -4.80 10.95
C GLY A 320 -0.19 -4.65 11.52
N THR A 321 0.21 -3.40 11.78
CA THR A 321 1.53 -3.10 12.34
C THR A 321 1.63 -3.52 13.79
N LYS A 322 2.59 -4.40 14.10
CA LYS A 322 2.78 -4.89 15.48
C LYS A 322 4.24 -5.04 15.90
N ILE A 323 4.41 -5.16 17.21
CA ILE A 323 5.68 -5.58 17.83
C ILE A 323 5.75 -7.10 17.75
N VAL A 324 6.82 -7.62 17.15
CA VAL A 324 7.11 -9.06 17.07
C VAL A 324 7.81 -9.53 18.34
N THR A 325 8.80 -8.75 18.80
CA THR A 325 9.51 -8.99 20.06
C THR A 325 9.99 -7.70 20.68
N GLN A 326 10.02 -7.66 21.99
CA GLN A 326 10.55 -6.56 22.79
C GLN A 326 11.19 -7.13 24.07
N ASN A 327 12.52 -6.93 24.21
CA ASN A 327 13.31 -7.34 25.38
C ASN A 327 13.90 -6.11 26.06
#